data_804c00c18aa8be78fe34b62d5c5d1953
#
_entry.id   804c00c18aa8be78fe34b62d5c5d1953
#
_cell.length_a   1.000
_cell.length_b   1.000
_cell.length_c   1.000
_cell.angle_alpha   90.00
_cell.angle_beta   90.00
_cell.angle_gamma   90.00
#
_symmetry.space_group_name_H-M   'P 1'
#
loop_
_entity.id
_entity.type
_entity.pdbx_description
1 polymer ?
#
loop_
_entity_poly.entity_id
_entity_poly.type
_entity_poly.pdbx_seq_one_letter_code
_entity_poly.pdbx_strand_id
1 'polypeptide(L)'
;NERIFAKNPWAGKASANIKKEFEADEAAAREKYPEVFYYYDGLLDVAISQSMHPAGIVASPITLRDNYGTFISDGKEILQIDMECVHEVSLVKYDILGLKNIEIIKDAYELLGKPYPKSHEINWNDEAVWKDMLRSPIGIFQFEGEFAFQMLRQYEPHSIFDMSLVTAALRPSGASYRDDLMQHKPHKNPSPIIDELLADNNGYLIYQEDVIKFLQQICGFSGSDADNTRRAIGRKDEERLKKALPQILEGYCEKSPQSREVAEQEAKEFLQIIQDASSYMFGYNHSVGYCMIGYLCAYLRYYHPYEFITAYLNNANGEEDVKNGNELATLYGIRIVPPRFGLSKDKYLLNTEEKVIAKGISSVKYMNADVANELYELAKAGKPESFMDLLMQLDEKTHLDTRQRDILVKIDYFAEYGNSKELLRMVNFFSFFKSGTCLLYTSPSPRDVEES
;
A
#
# COMPACT_ATOMS: atom_id res chain seq x y z
N ASN A 1 -20.32 -13.25 -4.02
CA ASN A 1 -20.75 -14.13 -5.16
C ASN A 1 -19.68 -14.30 -6.23
N GLU A 2 -18.66 -13.45 -6.34
CA GLU A 2 -17.56 -13.61 -7.32
C GLU A 2 -16.58 -14.75 -6.98
N ARG A 3 -16.54 -15.23 -5.73
CA ARG A 3 -15.54 -16.20 -5.26
C ARG A 3 -15.84 -17.67 -5.57
N ILE A 4 -17.07 -18.05 -5.85
CA ILE A 4 -17.44 -19.45 -6.13
C ILE A 4 -16.88 -19.91 -7.49
N PHE A 5 -16.70 -19.01 -8.44
CA PHE A 5 -16.26 -19.31 -9.80
C PHE A 5 -14.76 -19.08 -10.07
N ALA A 6 -13.98 -18.60 -9.11
CA ALA A 6 -12.63 -18.06 -9.36
C ALA A 6 -11.49 -19.09 -9.43
N LYS A 7 -11.72 -20.39 -9.17
CA LYS A 7 -10.60 -21.35 -9.04
C LYS A 7 -10.42 -22.37 -10.18
N ASN A 8 -11.27 -22.36 -11.19
CA ASN A 8 -11.12 -23.27 -12.34
C ASN A 8 -10.99 -22.46 -13.65
N PRO A 9 -9.83 -22.48 -14.35
CA PRO A 9 -9.63 -21.73 -15.59
C PRO A 9 -10.61 -22.10 -16.71
N TRP A 10 -11.14 -23.32 -16.69
CA TRP A 10 -12.16 -23.80 -17.64
C TRP A 10 -13.58 -23.36 -17.26
N ALA A 11 -13.86 -23.25 -15.97
CA ALA A 11 -15.13 -22.71 -15.48
C ALA A 11 -15.24 -21.18 -15.69
N GLY A 12 -14.10 -20.46 -15.72
CA GLY A 12 -14.07 -19.00 -15.81
C GLY A 12 -14.72 -18.42 -17.08
N LYS A 13 -14.57 -19.06 -18.25
CA LYS A 13 -15.20 -18.57 -19.50
C LYS A 13 -16.70 -18.88 -19.57
N ALA A 14 -17.09 -20.06 -19.12
CA ALA A 14 -18.52 -20.45 -19.09
C ALA A 14 -19.28 -19.62 -18.04
N SER A 15 -18.69 -19.40 -16.86
CA SER A 15 -19.30 -18.59 -15.81
C SER A 15 -19.42 -17.11 -16.18
N ALA A 16 -18.44 -16.55 -16.90
CA ALA A 16 -18.51 -15.17 -17.38
C ALA A 16 -19.64 -14.95 -18.39
N ASN A 17 -19.90 -15.93 -19.24
CA ASN A 17 -21.01 -15.86 -20.19
C ASN A 17 -22.36 -15.98 -19.47
N ILE A 18 -22.50 -16.93 -18.54
CA ILE A 18 -23.72 -17.08 -17.73
C ILE A 18 -23.97 -15.82 -16.90
N LYS A 19 -22.93 -15.21 -16.31
CA LYS A 19 -23.05 -13.97 -15.58
C LYS A 19 -23.58 -12.83 -16.47
N LYS A 20 -23.04 -12.67 -17.68
CA LYS A 20 -23.50 -11.66 -18.64
C LYS A 20 -24.95 -11.85 -19.07
N GLU A 21 -25.34 -13.10 -19.33
CA GLU A 21 -26.71 -13.43 -19.70
C GLU A 21 -27.68 -13.17 -18.52
N PHE A 22 -27.26 -13.50 -17.29
CA PHE A 22 -28.02 -13.20 -16.07
C PHE A 22 -28.17 -11.70 -15.80
N GLU A 23 -27.12 -10.93 -15.98
CA GLU A 23 -27.16 -9.45 -15.82
C GLU A 23 -28.03 -8.79 -16.91
N ALA A 24 -28.12 -9.39 -18.08
CA ALA A 24 -28.95 -8.89 -19.18
C ALA A 24 -30.43 -9.29 -19.04
N ASP A 25 -30.73 -10.53 -18.69
CA ASP A 25 -32.08 -11.07 -18.48
C ASP A 25 -32.03 -12.28 -17.54
N GLU A 26 -32.35 -12.07 -16.28
CA GLU A 26 -32.34 -13.13 -15.25
C GLU A 26 -33.32 -14.26 -15.58
N ALA A 27 -34.52 -13.96 -16.06
CA ALA A 27 -35.54 -14.96 -16.32
C ALA A 27 -35.12 -15.89 -17.46
N ALA A 28 -34.62 -15.34 -18.55
CA ALA A 28 -34.10 -16.11 -19.66
C ALA A 28 -32.87 -16.96 -19.31
N ALA A 29 -31.96 -16.43 -18.45
CA ALA A 29 -30.80 -17.16 -17.99
C ALA A 29 -31.21 -18.33 -17.08
N ARG A 30 -32.18 -18.16 -16.20
CA ARG A 30 -32.70 -19.22 -15.32
C ARG A 30 -33.39 -20.33 -16.13
N GLU A 31 -34.12 -19.98 -17.17
CA GLU A 31 -34.73 -20.98 -18.06
C GLU A 31 -33.67 -21.76 -18.85
N LYS A 32 -32.62 -21.08 -19.31
CA LYS A 32 -31.54 -21.69 -20.08
C LYS A 32 -30.62 -22.59 -19.29
N TYR A 33 -30.39 -22.25 -18.00
CA TYR A 33 -29.46 -22.95 -17.12
C TYR A 33 -30.09 -23.41 -15.79
N PRO A 34 -31.19 -24.16 -15.79
CA PRO A 34 -31.96 -24.47 -14.57
C PRO A 34 -31.17 -25.19 -13.49
N GLU A 35 -30.27 -26.11 -13.86
CA GLU A 35 -29.42 -26.80 -12.89
C GLU A 35 -28.45 -25.87 -12.17
N VAL A 36 -27.86 -24.90 -12.90
CA VAL A 36 -26.93 -23.93 -12.32
C VAL A 36 -27.66 -23.08 -11.28
N PHE A 37 -28.86 -22.61 -11.59
CA PHE A 37 -29.64 -21.79 -10.68
C PHE A 37 -30.25 -22.57 -9.52
N TYR A 38 -30.54 -23.84 -9.70
CA TYR A 38 -30.91 -24.71 -8.58
C TYR A 38 -29.82 -24.75 -7.49
N TYR A 39 -28.57 -24.98 -7.87
CA TYR A 39 -27.46 -24.96 -6.92
C TYR A 39 -27.13 -23.53 -6.44
N TYR A 40 -27.24 -22.55 -7.31
CA TYR A 40 -27.03 -21.14 -6.95
C TYR A 40 -28.00 -20.70 -5.85
N ASP A 41 -29.28 -20.94 -6.01
CA ASP A 41 -30.31 -20.54 -5.04
C ASP A 41 -30.13 -21.34 -3.72
N GLY A 42 -29.73 -22.59 -3.79
CA GLY A 42 -29.44 -23.40 -2.60
C GLY A 42 -28.17 -23.01 -1.86
N LEU A 43 -27.24 -22.32 -2.52
CA LEU A 43 -25.99 -21.81 -1.94
C LEU A 43 -26.02 -20.32 -1.62
N LEU A 44 -27.08 -19.64 -2.03
CA LEU A 44 -27.25 -18.23 -1.73
C LEU A 44 -27.36 -18.04 -0.21
N ASP A 45 -26.62 -17.06 0.30
CA ASP A 45 -26.59 -16.69 1.73
C ASP A 45 -26.04 -17.79 2.68
N VAL A 46 -25.51 -18.90 2.16
CA VAL A 46 -24.81 -19.88 2.97
C VAL A 46 -23.43 -19.36 3.36
N ALA A 47 -23.14 -19.33 4.66
CA ALA A 47 -21.83 -18.99 5.17
C ALA A 47 -20.80 -20.04 4.77
N ILE A 48 -19.84 -19.68 3.91
CA ILE A 48 -18.79 -20.58 3.40
C ILE A 48 -17.45 -20.43 4.10
N SER A 49 -17.21 -19.30 4.74
CA SER A 49 -15.99 -19.04 5.51
C SER A 49 -16.22 -17.95 6.53
N GLN A 50 -15.46 -18.02 7.61
CA GLN A 50 -15.38 -16.97 8.62
C GLN A 50 -13.95 -16.40 8.58
N SER A 51 -13.82 -15.08 8.53
CA SER A 51 -12.54 -14.42 8.47
C SER A 51 -12.51 -13.17 9.35
N MET A 52 -11.31 -12.84 9.84
CA MET A 52 -11.09 -11.62 10.61
C MET A 52 -11.03 -10.40 9.68
N HIS A 53 -11.68 -9.31 10.07
CA HIS A 53 -11.46 -8.02 9.42
C HIS A 53 -10.02 -7.52 9.71
N PRO A 54 -9.22 -7.16 8.70
CA PRO A 54 -7.79 -6.91 8.88
C PRO A 54 -7.48 -5.66 9.72
N ALA A 55 -8.41 -4.72 9.82
CA ALA A 55 -8.20 -3.40 10.42
C ALA A 55 -9.26 -3.01 11.46
N GLY A 56 -10.37 -3.74 11.56
CA GLY A 56 -11.51 -3.38 12.40
C GLY A 56 -11.29 -3.74 13.87
N ILE A 57 -11.41 -2.76 14.75
CA ILE A 57 -11.40 -2.93 16.20
C ILE A 57 -12.72 -2.40 16.75
N VAL A 58 -13.45 -3.24 17.49
CA VAL A 58 -14.69 -2.84 18.13
C VAL A 58 -14.43 -2.42 19.56
N ALA A 59 -14.91 -1.22 19.92
CA ALA A 59 -14.87 -0.72 21.30
C ALA A 59 -16.27 -0.79 21.93
N SER A 60 -16.32 -1.22 23.18
CA SER A 60 -17.57 -1.38 23.95
C SER A 60 -17.36 -0.99 25.42
N PRO A 61 -18.34 -0.36 26.05
CA PRO A 61 -18.31 -0.13 27.49
C PRO A 61 -18.64 -1.40 28.31
N ILE A 62 -19.10 -2.48 27.66
CA ILE A 62 -19.45 -3.76 28.26
C ILE A 62 -18.59 -4.89 27.69
N THR A 63 -18.53 -6.02 28.38
CA THR A 63 -17.77 -7.20 27.96
C THR A 63 -18.35 -7.77 26.67
N LEU A 64 -17.59 -7.71 25.58
CA LEU A 64 -18.00 -8.19 24.26
C LEU A 64 -18.21 -9.69 24.24
N ARG A 65 -17.29 -10.45 24.86
CA ARG A 65 -17.34 -11.93 24.91
C ARG A 65 -18.66 -12.45 25.50
N ASP A 66 -19.10 -11.87 26.59
CA ASP A 66 -20.28 -12.36 27.34
C ASP A 66 -21.60 -11.94 26.68
N ASN A 67 -21.60 -10.86 25.89
CA ASN A 67 -22.82 -10.30 25.30
C ASN A 67 -23.01 -10.69 23.83
N TYR A 68 -21.93 -10.87 23.07
CA TYR A 68 -22.00 -11.10 21.62
C TYR A 68 -21.23 -12.33 21.16
N GLY A 69 -20.49 -12.98 22.07
CA GLY A 69 -19.64 -14.12 21.74
C GLY A 69 -18.37 -13.74 20.96
N THR A 70 -17.34 -14.54 21.17
CA THR A 70 -16.07 -14.42 20.46
C THR A 70 -15.55 -15.79 20.04
N PHE A 71 -14.65 -15.83 19.07
CA PHE A 71 -13.89 -17.00 18.70
C PHE A 71 -12.41 -16.67 18.54
N ILE A 72 -11.56 -17.66 18.56
CA ILE A 72 -10.11 -17.49 18.39
C ILE A 72 -9.72 -17.89 16.96
N SER A 73 -9.04 -17.00 16.26
CA SER A 73 -8.40 -17.27 14.98
C SER A 73 -7.00 -16.67 14.97
N ASP A 74 -6.00 -17.47 14.61
CA ASP A 74 -4.58 -17.09 14.59
C ASP A 74 -4.11 -16.45 15.92
N GLY A 75 -4.58 -16.98 17.05
CA GLY A 75 -4.24 -16.49 18.39
C GLY A 75 -4.89 -15.16 18.77
N LYS A 76 -5.77 -14.62 17.95
CA LYS A 76 -6.52 -13.39 18.22
C LYS A 76 -7.97 -13.68 18.55
N GLU A 77 -8.51 -12.92 19.50
CA GLU A 77 -9.93 -12.99 19.85
C GLU A 77 -10.74 -12.09 18.91
N ILE A 78 -11.74 -12.69 18.25
CA ILE A 78 -12.54 -12.04 17.20
C ILE A 78 -14.00 -12.10 17.61
N LEU A 79 -14.71 -10.99 17.42
CA LEU A 79 -16.14 -10.87 17.67
C LEU A 79 -16.93 -11.73 16.66
N GLN A 80 -17.95 -12.45 17.12
CA GLN A 80 -18.75 -13.34 16.26
C GLN A 80 -19.75 -12.62 15.37
N ILE A 81 -20.23 -11.45 15.78
CA ILE A 81 -21.16 -10.65 14.97
C ILE A 81 -20.43 -9.92 13.86
N ASP A 82 -21.10 -9.77 12.72
CA ASP A 82 -20.59 -9.04 11.57
C ASP A 82 -20.67 -7.51 11.71
N MET A 83 -20.23 -6.78 10.69
CA MET A 83 -20.18 -5.33 10.71
C MET A 83 -21.58 -4.69 10.78
N GLU A 84 -22.59 -5.29 10.15
CA GLU A 84 -23.95 -4.75 10.15
C GLU A 84 -24.54 -4.87 11.55
N CYS A 85 -24.44 -6.04 12.17
CA CYS A 85 -24.85 -6.27 13.55
C CYS A 85 -24.11 -5.35 14.55
N VAL A 86 -22.80 -5.11 14.37
CA VAL A 86 -22.04 -4.15 15.20
C VAL A 86 -22.70 -2.77 15.18
N HIS A 87 -23.14 -2.30 14.01
CA HIS A 87 -23.84 -1.02 13.89
C HIS A 87 -25.26 -1.04 14.49
N GLU A 88 -26.00 -2.13 14.27
CA GLU A 88 -27.36 -2.30 14.83
C GLU A 88 -27.38 -2.25 16.35
N VAL A 89 -26.39 -2.86 17.00
CA VAL A 89 -26.26 -2.83 18.46
C VAL A 89 -25.53 -1.59 18.98
N SER A 90 -25.29 -0.59 18.11
CA SER A 90 -24.68 0.71 18.45
C SER A 90 -23.27 0.61 19.05
N LEU A 91 -22.50 -0.41 18.71
CA LEU A 91 -21.09 -0.49 19.07
C LEU A 91 -20.25 0.38 18.14
N VAL A 92 -19.11 0.84 18.66
CA VAL A 92 -18.19 1.68 17.88
C VAL A 92 -17.10 0.80 17.26
N LYS A 93 -17.00 0.84 15.93
CA LYS A 93 -15.93 0.18 15.17
C LYS A 93 -14.91 1.21 14.71
N TYR A 94 -13.65 0.98 15.02
CA TYR A 94 -12.51 1.75 14.50
C TYR A 94 -11.79 0.91 13.45
N ASP A 95 -11.52 1.51 12.30
CA ASP A 95 -10.71 0.89 11.25
C ASP A 95 -9.30 1.50 11.30
N ILE A 96 -8.33 0.72 11.83
CA ILE A 96 -6.93 1.12 11.94
C ILE A 96 -6.15 0.34 10.89
N LEU A 97 -6.08 0.89 9.69
CA LEU A 97 -5.41 0.26 8.57
C LEU A 97 -3.92 0.62 8.58
N GLY A 98 -3.06 -0.40 8.76
CA GLY A 98 -1.62 -0.23 8.60
C GLY A 98 -1.28 0.00 7.12
N LEU A 99 -0.50 1.04 6.84
CA LEU A 99 -0.04 1.37 5.49
C LEU A 99 1.48 1.19 5.40
N LYS A 100 1.93 0.33 4.50
CA LYS A 100 3.35 0.07 4.21
C LYS A 100 4.13 1.37 3.93
N ASN A 101 3.52 2.29 3.18
CA ASN A 101 4.17 3.54 2.83
C ASN A 101 4.43 4.46 4.03
N ILE A 102 3.61 4.39 5.08
CA ILE A 102 3.86 5.13 6.33
C ILE A 102 5.09 4.57 7.03
N GLU A 103 5.28 3.24 7.05
CA GLU A 103 6.49 2.63 7.62
C GLU A 103 7.72 3.00 6.79
N ILE A 104 7.63 2.98 5.46
CA ILE A 104 8.72 3.44 4.57
C ILE A 104 9.11 4.90 4.87
N ILE A 105 8.12 5.79 5.01
CA ILE A 105 8.37 7.20 5.34
C ILE A 105 9.04 7.31 6.71
N LYS A 106 8.53 6.61 7.73
CA LYS A 106 9.11 6.59 9.08
C LYS A 106 10.56 6.13 9.05
N ASP A 107 10.84 4.98 8.45
CA ASP A 107 12.19 4.41 8.35
C ASP A 107 13.14 5.35 7.61
N ALA A 108 12.67 6.03 6.55
CA ALA A 108 13.47 7.02 5.82
C ALA A 108 13.84 8.23 6.72
N TYR A 109 12.91 8.74 7.52
CA TYR A 109 13.20 9.81 8.49
C TYR A 109 14.12 9.35 9.63
N GLU A 110 14.01 8.11 10.08
CA GLU A 110 14.95 7.51 11.04
C GLU A 110 16.36 7.42 10.46
N LEU A 111 16.52 6.99 9.20
CA LEU A 111 17.81 6.98 8.51
C LEU A 111 18.40 8.39 8.34
N LEU A 112 17.56 9.39 8.14
CA LEU A 112 17.96 10.79 8.09
C LEU A 112 18.35 11.37 9.47
N GLY A 113 18.03 10.69 10.56
CA GLY A 113 18.18 11.21 11.92
C GLY A 113 17.30 12.44 12.19
N LYS A 114 16.19 12.59 11.48
CA LYS A 114 15.26 13.71 11.58
C LYS A 114 13.91 13.25 12.14
N PRO A 115 13.23 14.11 12.93
CA PRO A 115 11.86 13.82 13.35
C PRO A 115 10.92 13.82 12.14
N TYR A 116 9.80 13.11 12.28
CA TYR A 116 8.71 13.16 11.28
C TYR A 116 8.20 14.61 11.16
N PRO A 117 8.09 15.17 9.95
CA PRO A 117 7.73 16.56 9.77
C PRO A 117 6.26 16.80 10.07
N LYS A 118 5.95 17.97 10.59
CA LYS A 118 4.57 18.44 10.69
C LYS A 118 4.11 18.94 9.32
N SER A 119 2.82 18.85 9.05
CA SER A 119 2.22 19.22 7.75
C SER A 119 2.61 20.62 7.27
N HIS A 120 2.73 21.60 8.17
CA HIS A 120 3.11 22.97 7.83
C HIS A 120 4.62 23.18 7.57
N GLU A 121 5.44 22.19 7.83
CA GLU A 121 6.90 22.21 7.59
C GLU A 121 7.25 21.72 6.17
N ILE A 122 6.26 21.18 5.45
CA ILE A 122 6.43 20.62 4.11
C ILE A 122 5.96 21.65 3.07
N ASN A 123 6.77 21.85 2.04
CA ASN A 123 6.35 22.60 0.85
C ASN A 123 5.53 21.66 -0.06
N TRP A 124 4.21 21.74 0.01
CA TRP A 124 3.30 20.92 -0.79
C TRP A 124 3.20 21.37 -2.27
N ASN A 125 3.78 22.53 -2.60
CA ASN A 125 3.74 23.12 -3.94
C ASN A 125 5.13 23.12 -4.62
N ASP A 126 5.98 22.15 -4.28
CA ASP A 126 7.31 22.03 -4.88
C ASP A 126 7.21 21.40 -6.26
N GLU A 127 7.37 22.22 -7.30
CA GLU A 127 7.29 21.77 -8.69
C GLU A 127 8.32 20.70 -9.05
N ALA A 128 9.50 20.70 -8.41
CA ALA A 128 10.51 19.69 -8.68
C ALA A 128 10.08 18.32 -8.19
N VAL A 129 9.42 18.26 -7.04
CA VAL A 129 8.83 17.03 -6.49
C VAL A 129 7.69 16.53 -7.38
N TRP A 130 6.78 17.43 -7.82
CA TRP A 130 5.69 17.06 -8.73
C TRP A 130 6.20 16.48 -10.04
N LYS A 131 7.21 17.10 -10.64
CA LYS A 131 7.84 16.61 -11.89
C LYS A 131 8.55 15.27 -11.69
N ASP A 132 9.27 15.10 -10.58
CA ASP A 132 9.94 13.82 -10.29
C ASP A 132 8.96 12.70 -10.04
N MET A 133 7.82 12.99 -9.39
CA MET A 133 6.74 12.03 -9.14
C MET A 133 6.30 11.31 -10.44
N LEU A 134 6.24 12.03 -11.56
CA LEU A 134 5.79 11.51 -12.85
C LEU A 134 6.84 10.65 -13.59
N ARG A 135 8.05 10.47 -13.05
CA ARG A 135 9.11 9.66 -13.68
C ARG A 135 8.93 8.16 -13.45
N SER A 136 8.36 7.79 -12.32
CA SER A 136 8.17 6.38 -11.95
C SER A 136 7.03 6.21 -10.94
N PRO A 137 6.20 5.17 -11.06
CA PRO A 137 5.15 4.86 -10.09
C PRO A 137 5.70 4.30 -8.78
N ILE A 138 6.93 3.78 -8.77
CA ILE A 138 7.50 3.00 -7.67
C ILE A 138 7.57 3.86 -6.40
N GLY A 139 6.95 3.35 -5.35
CA GLY A 139 6.91 3.99 -4.04
C GLY A 139 5.97 5.19 -3.93
N ILE A 140 5.17 5.50 -4.95
CA ILE A 140 4.14 6.56 -4.88
C ILE A 140 2.83 5.93 -4.41
N PHE A 141 2.52 6.14 -3.15
CA PHE A 141 1.31 5.57 -2.54
C PHE A 141 0.06 5.81 -3.38
N GLN A 142 -0.74 4.77 -3.60
CA GLN A 142 -1.93 4.70 -4.45
C GLN A 142 -1.71 4.74 -5.97
N PHE A 143 -0.52 5.13 -6.44
CA PHE A 143 -0.23 5.30 -7.86
C PHE A 143 0.82 4.30 -8.37
N GLU A 144 1.11 3.23 -7.61
CA GLU A 144 2.05 2.18 -8.03
C GLU A 144 1.51 1.31 -9.17
N GLY A 145 0.19 1.20 -9.33
CA GLY A 145 -0.43 0.46 -10.43
C GLY A 145 -0.35 1.22 -11.76
N GLU A 146 -0.11 0.50 -12.86
CA GLU A 146 0.06 1.06 -14.20
C GLU A 146 -1.08 2.02 -14.61
N PHE A 147 -2.33 1.60 -14.42
CA PHE A 147 -3.50 2.43 -14.76
C PHE A 147 -3.54 3.73 -13.94
N ALA A 148 -3.32 3.65 -12.64
CA ALA A 148 -3.33 4.82 -11.76
C ALA A 148 -2.20 5.80 -12.13
N PHE A 149 -1.03 5.27 -12.43
CA PHE A 149 0.12 6.08 -12.82
C PHE A 149 -0.07 6.76 -14.18
N GLN A 150 -0.67 6.07 -15.15
CA GLN A 150 -1.01 6.69 -16.43
C GLN A 150 -1.97 7.87 -16.26
N MET A 151 -2.99 7.74 -15.40
CA MET A 151 -3.90 8.84 -15.09
C MET A 151 -3.17 10.01 -14.42
N LEU A 152 -2.29 9.72 -13.46
CA LEU A 152 -1.48 10.76 -12.80
C LEU A 152 -0.60 11.51 -13.80
N ARG A 153 0.05 10.78 -14.73
CA ARG A 153 0.88 11.37 -15.79
C ARG A 153 0.07 12.18 -16.81
N GLN A 154 -1.14 11.76 -17.11
CA GLN A 154 -2.01 12.46 -18.04
C GLN A 154 -2.54 13.77 -17.46
N TYR A 155 -2.89 13.76 -16.16
CA TYR A 155 -3.41 14.93 -15.47
C TYR A 155 -2.32 15.95 -15.13
N GLU A 156 -1.08 15.49 -14.84
CA GLU A 156 0.06 16.32 -14.45
C GLU A 156 -0.24 17.22 -13.22
N PRO A 157 -0.50 16.65 -12.04
CA PRO A 157 -0.87 17.43 -10.86
C PRO A 157 0.25 18.35 -10.39
N HIS A 158 -0.13 19.54 -9.92
CA HIS A 158 0.76 20.54 -9.34
C HIS A 158 0.43 20.84 -7.87
N SER A 159 -0.59 20.22 -7.34
CA SER A 159 -1.05 20.39 -5.95
C SER A 159 -1.62 19.09 -5.37
N ILE A 160 -1.72 19.04 -4.03
CA ILE A 160 -2.42 17.96 -3.34
C ILE A 160 -3.88 17.88 -3.79
N PHE A 161 -4.49 19.01 -4.08
CA PHE A 161 -5.87 19.06 -4.57
C PHE A 161 -5.99 18.39 -5.94
N ASP A 162 -5.11 18.70 -6.89
CA ASP A 162 -5.09 18.06 -8.21
C ASP A 162 -4.92 16.52 -8.09
N MET A 163 -3.96 16.09 -7.28
CA MET A 163 -3.75 14.67 -7.02
C MET A 163 -4.98 14.01 -6.39
N SER A 164 -5.72 14.75 -5.56
CA SER A 164 -6.98 14.30 -4.97
C SER A 164 -8.07 14.08 -6.03
N LEU A 165 -8.18 14.96 -7.02
CA LEU A 165 -9.10 14.78 -8.15
C LEU A 165 -8.77 13.50 -8.94
N VAL A 166 -7.49 13.27 -9.24
CA VAL A 166 -7.05 12.04 -9.91
C VAL A 166 -7.41 10.81 -9.06
N THR A 167 -7.15 10.84 -7.74
CA THR A 167 -7.47 9.75 -6.82
C THR A 167 -8.96 9.42 -6.81
N ALA A 168 -9.82 10.43 -6.81
CA ALA A 168 -11.27 10.25 -6.88
C ALA A 168 -11.71 9.65 -8.23
N ALA A 169 -11.12 10.10 -9.33
CA ALA A 169 -11.40 9.61 -10.67
C ALA A 169 -10.97 8.16 -10.93
N LEU A 170 -9.99 7.63 -10.17
CA LEU A 170 -9.54 6.24 -10.28
C LEU A 170 -10.61 5.23 -9.85
N ARG A 171 -11.57 5.62 -9.05
CA ARG A 171 -12.63 4.73 -8.59
C ARG A 171 -13.56 4.33 -9.73
N PRO A 172 -14.23 3.14 -9.65
CA PRO A 172 -15.20 2.73 -10.67
C PRO A 172 -16.27 3.79 -10.94
N SER A 173 -16.66 4.50 -9.88
CA SER A 173 -17.62 5.61 -9.93
C SER A 173 -17.16 6.82 -10.76
N GLY A 174 -15.87 7.01 -10.93
CA GLY A 174 -15.30 8.08 -11.76
C GLY A 174 -15.36 7.80 -13.27
N ALA A 175 -15.76 6.61 -13.68
CA ALA A 175 -15.69 6.18 -15.09
C ALA A 175 -16.43 7.11 -16.06
N SER A 176 -17.53 7.73 -15.62
CA SER A 176 -18.36 8.62 -16.45
C SER A 176 -17.71 9.97 -16.77
N TYR A 177 -16.82 10.47 -15.91
CA TYR A 177 -16.20 11.79 -16.09
C TYR A 177 -14.67 11.75 -16.16
N ARG A 178 -14.06 10.60 -15.93
CA ARG A 178 -12.60 10.43 -15.84
C ARG A 178 -11.84 10.97 -17.02
N ASP A 179 -12.20 10.56 -18.21
CA ASP A 179 -11.47 10.90 -19.42
C ASP A 179 -11.50 12.40 -19.73
N ASP A 180 -12.63 13.04 -19.47
CA ASP A 180 -12.76 14.48 -19.64
C ASP A 180 -12.06 15.26 -18.54
N LEU A 181 -12.13 14.79 -17.29
CA LEU A 181 -11.39 15.38 -16.18
C LEU A 181 -9.86 15.28 -16.38
N MET A 182 -9.35 14.12 -16.85
CA MET A 182 -7.93 13.94 -17.16
C MET A 182 -7.44 14.83 -18.31
N GLN A 183 -8.34 15.31 -19.16
CA GLN A 183 -8.05 16.29 -20.21
C GLN A 183 -8.32 17.73 -19.78
N HIS A 184 -8.59 17.99 -18.50
CA HIS A 184 -8.95 19.29 -17.94
C HIS A 184 -10.16 19.95 -18.63
N LYS A 185 -11.06 19.13 -19.22
CA LYS A 185 -12.28 19.67 -19.83
C LYS A 185 -13.24 20.11 -18.74
N PRO A 186 -13.79 21.34 -18.83
CA PRO A 186 -14.77 21.80 -17.87
C PRO A 186 -16.11 21.07 -18.08
N HIS A 187 -16.74 20.69 -16.98
CA HIS A 187 -18.13 20.22 -16.98
C HIS A 187 -19.07 21.41 -16.81
N LYS A 188 -20.16 21.43 -17.56
CA LYS A 188 -21.18 22.47 -17.48
C LYS A 188 -22.38 21.99 -16.69
N ASN A 189 -22.73 22.71 -15.67
CA ASN A 189 -23.85 22.42 -14.76
C ASN A 189 -25.14 23.12 -15.22
N PRO A 190 -26.30 22.80 -14.58
CA PRO A 190 -27.56 23.43 -14.90
C PRO A 190 -27.58 24.95 -14.76
N SER A 191 -26.69 25.52 -13.94
CA SER A 191 -26.64 26.99 -13.74
C SER A 191 -25.23 27.49 -13.46
N PRO A 192 -24.95 28.79 -13.73
CA PRO A 192 -23.69 29.44 -13.41
C PRO A 192 -23.34 29.42 -11.91
N ILE A 193 -24.31 29.43 -11.01
CA ILE A 193 -24.08 29.36 -9.55
C ILE A 193 -23.45 28.02 -9.18
N ILE A 194 -23.90 26.94 -9.80
CA ILE A 194 -23.34 25.60 -9.57
C ILE A 194 -21.98 25.48 -10.25
N ASP A 195 -21.79 26.06 -11.44
CA ASP A 195 -20.47 26.11 -12.10
C ASP A 195 -19.45 26.84 -11.20
N GLU A 196 -19.83 27.96 -10.56
CA GLU A 196 -18.96 28.68 -9.62
C GLU A 196 -18.68 27.85 -8.36
N LEU A 197 -19.69 27.17 -7.80
CA LEU A 197 -19.55 26.30 -6.63
C LEU A 197 -18.54 25.17 -6.86
N LEU A 198 -18.55 24.59 -8.06
CA LEU A 198 -17.73 23.44 -8.45
C LEU A 198 -16.52 23.82 -9.31
N ALA A 199 -16.17 25.10 -9.38
CA ALA A 199 -15.09 25.60 -10.23
C ALA A 199 -13.74 24.93 -9.94
N ASP A 200 -13.42 24.69 -8.66
CA ASP A 200 -12.21 24.01 -8.23
C ASP A 200 -12.11 22.59 -8.79
N ASN A 201 -13.23 21.93 -9.01
CA ASN A 201 -13.33 20.55 -9.56
C ASN A 201 -13.56 20.54 -11.07
N ASN A 202 -13.26 21.62 -11.81
CA ASN A 202 -13.61 21.79 -13.22
C ASN A 202 -15.10 21.59 -13.52
N GLY A 203 -15.97 21.90 -12.59
CA GLY A 203 -17.44 21.76 -12.70
C GLY A 203 -17.97 20.37 -12.31
N TYR A 204 -17.13 19.40 -12.00
CA TYR A 204 -17.58 18.04 -11.66
C TYR A 204 -17.98 17.92 -10.19
N LEU A 205 -19.10 17.23 -9.93
CA LEU A 205 -19.52 16.83 -8.59
C LEU A 205 -18.75 15.56 -8.17
N ILE A 206 -17.73 15.71 -7.35
CA ILE A 206 -16.78 14.64 -7.02
C ILE A 206 -16.86 14.24 -5.55
N TYR A 207 -16.92 15.23 -4.66
CA TYR A 207 -16.79 15.00 -3.23
C TYR A 207 -18.12 15.10 -2.50
N GLN A 208 -18.24 14.34 -1.41
CA GLN A 208 -19.37 14.47 -0.48
C GLN A 208 -19.46 15.89 0.07
N GLU A 209 -18.35 16.54 0.27
CA GLU A 209 -18.21 17.91 0.72
C GLU A 209 -18.74 18.94 -0.28
N ASP A 210 -18.78 18.62 -1.57
CA ASP A 210 -19.40 19.50 -2.57
C ASP A 210 -20.92 19.63 -2.35
N VAL A 211 -21.55 18.53 -1.99
CA VAL A 211 -22.99 18.55 -1.61
C VAL A 211 -23.21 19.34 -0.32
N ILE A 212 -22.31 19.18 0.66
CA ILE A 212 -22.39 19.96 1.91
C ILE A 212 -22.23 21.46 1.60
N LYS A 213 -21.25 21.83 0.75
CA LYS A 213 -21.09 23.23 0.30
C LYS A 213 -22.34 23.76 -0.39
N PHE A 214 -22.94 22.99 -1.29
CA PHE A 214 -24.20 23.35 -1.95
C PHE A 214 -25.30 23.65 -0.94
N LEU A 215 -25.53 22.72 -0.02
CA LEU A 215 -26.59 22.87 1.00
C LEU A 215 -26.34 24.05 1.94
N GLN A 216 -25.08 24.29 2.32
CA GLN A 216 -24.74 25.40 3.23
C GLN A 216 -24.71 26.75 2.51
N GLN A 217 -23.95 26.88 1.43
CA GLN A 217 -23.67 28.19 0.83
C GLN A 217 -24.80 28.68 -0.06
N ILE A 218 -25.50 27.77 -0.71
CA ILE A 218 -26.59 28.11 -1.62
C ILE A 218 -27.94 27.95 -0.94
N CYS A 219 -28.19 26.81 -0.26
CA CYS A 219 -29.50 26.54 0.32
C CYS A 219 -29.66 27.01 1.79
N GLY A 220 -28.59 27.56 2.40
CA GLY A 220 -28.68 28.15 3.74
C GLY A 220 -28.83 27.18 4.90
N PHE A 221 -28.42 25.93 4.74
CA PHE A 221 -28.40 24.91 5.80
C PHE A 221 -27.30 25.17 6.83
N SER A 222 -27.55 24.78 8.08
CA SER A 222 -26.46 24.64 9.05
C SER A 222 -25.51 23.50 8.66
N GLY A 223 -24.28 23.47 9.19
CA GLY A 223 -23.32 22.40 8.88
C GLY A 223 -23.85 21.00 9.25
N SER A 224 -24.50 20.89 10.39
CA SER A 224 -25.08 19.62 10.87
C SER A 224 -26.26 19.17 9.98
N ASP A 225 -27.15 20.11 9.62
CA ASP A 225 -28.31 19.79 8.80
C ASP A 225 -27.91 19.47 7.36
N ALA A 226 -26.89 20.14 6.83
CA ALA A 226 -26.34 19.85 5.52
C ALA A 226 -25.78 18.42 5.45
N ASP A 227 -24.98 17.97 6.43
CA ASP A 227 -24.47 16.60 6.44
C ASP A 227 -25.57 15.56 6.64
N ASN A 228 -26.53 15.83 7.51
CA ASN A 228 -27.70 14.96 7.70
C ASN A 228 -28.53 14.85 6.42
N THR A 229 -28.74 15.97 5.70
CA THR A 229 -29.47 15.99 4.43
C THR A 229 -28.69 15.25 3.34
N ARG A 230 -27.36 15.45 3.23
CA ARG A 230 -26.52 14.68 2.32
C ARG A 230 -26.64 13.17 2.57
N ARG A 231 -26.59 12.75 3.85
CA ARG A 231 -26.77 11.32 4.21
C ARG A 231 -28.15 10.80 3.84
N ALA A 232 -29.19 11.62 4.00
CA ALA A 232 -30.55 11.26 3.60
C ALA A 232 -30.65 11.08 2.08
N ILE A 233 -30.01 11.96 1.30
CA ILE A 233 -29.91 11.81 -0.17
C ILE A 233 -29.24 10.48 -0.51
N GLY A 234 -28.08 10.19 0.11
CA GLY A 234 -27.31 8.96 -0.16
C GLY A 234 -28.05 7.66 0.19
N ARG A 235 -28.90 7.70 1.21
CA ARG A 235 -29.72 6.56 1.65
C ARG A 235 -31.09 6.49 0.95
N LYS A 236 -31.41 7.46 0.10
CA LYS A 236 -32.72 7.61 -0.56
C LYS A 236 -33.88 7.69 0.45
N ASP A 237 -33.65 8.38 1.58
CA ASP A 237 -34.64 8.58 2.65
C ASP A 237 -35.65 9.63 2.18
N GLU A 238 -36.73 9.14 1.55
CA GLU A 238 -37.77 10.02 0.96
C GLU A 238 -38.46 10.94 1.98
N GLU A 239 -38.63 10.50 3.23
CA GLU A 239 -39.29 11.33 4.23
C GLU A 239 -38.45 12.53 4.64
N ARG A 240 -37.13 12.30 4.83
CA ARG A 240 -36.22 13.39 5.15
C ARG A 240 -35.99 14.31 3.96
N LEU A 241 -35.95 13.77 2.76
CA LEU A 241 -35.85 14.57 1.54
C LEU A 241 -37.07 15.45 1.31
N LYS A 242 -38.27 14.95 1.51
CA LYS A 242 -39.50 15.74 1.45
C LYS A 242 -39.49 16.90 2.44
N LYS A 243 -38.91 16.72 3.63
CA LYS A 243 -38.79 17.79 4.65
C LYS A 243 -37.75 18.83 4.29
N ALA A 244 -36.62 18.42 3.66
CA ALA A 244 -35.54 19.30 3.28
C ALA A 244 -35.82 20.08 1.98
N LEU A 245 -36.60 19.53 1.08
CA LEU A 245 -36.84 20.07 -0.26
C LEU A 245 -37.34 21.54 -0.27
N PRO A 246 -38.32 21.96 0.58
CA PRO A 246 -38.73 23.35 0.59
C PRO A 246 -37.61 24.33 0.91
N GLN A 247 -36.74 24.02 1.87
CA GLN A 247 -35.61 24.85 2.23
C GLN A 247 -34.58 24.89 1.12
N ILE A 248 -34.32 23.74 0.44
CA ILE A 248 -33.40 23.68 -0.71
C ILE A 248 -33.88 24.61 -1.81
N LEU A 249 -35.16 24.52 -2.19
CA LEU A 249 -35.71 25.31 -3.28
C LEU A 249 -35.73 26.80 -2.92
N GLU A 250 -36.18 27.16 -1.70
CA GLU A 250 -36.23 28.56 -1.27
C GLU A 250 -34.83 29.18 -1.22
N GLY A 251 -33.85 28.53 -0.54
CA GLY A 251 -32.48 29.03 -0.46
C GLY A 251 -31.82 29.17 -1.83
N TYR A 252 -32.05 28.21 -2.73
CA TYR A 252 -31.56 28.32 -4.10
C TYR A 252 -32.19 29.50 -4.85
N CYS A 253 -33.51 29.68 -4.76
CA CYS A 253 -34.22 30.80 -5.40
C CYS A 253 -33.76 32.16 -4.87
N GLU A 254 -33.43 32.28 -3.59
CA GLU A 254 -32.86 33.52 -3.02
C GLU A 254 -31.49 33.88 -3.58
N LYS A 255 -30.70 32.91 -3.99
CA LYS A 255 -29.34 33.08 -4.53
C LYS A 255 -29.30 33.18 -6.05
N SER A 256 -30.27 32.57 -6.74
CA SER A 256 -30.31 32.55 -8.19
C SER A 256 -30.73 33.95 -8.74
N PRO A 257 -30.01 34.46 -9.78
CA PRO A 257 -30.41 35.67 -10.48
C PRO A 257 -31.57 35.43 -11.46
N GLN A 258 -32.06 34.20 -11.60
CA GLN A 258 -33.08 33.79 -12.53
C GLN A 258 -34.50 33.99 -11.94
N SER A 259 -35.52 33.84 -12.79
CA SER A 259 -36.91 33.80 -12.28
C SER A 259 -37.10 32.60 -11.34
N ARG A 260 -38.02 32.69 -10.42
CA ARG A 260 -38.30 31.59 -9.45
C ARG A 260 -38.57 30.26 -10.14
N GLU A 261 -39.30 30.27 -11.22
CA GLU A 261 -39.60 29.04 -12.00
C GLU A 261 -38.35 28.39 -12.56
N VAL A 262 -37.44 29.17 -13.14
CA VAL A 262 -36.18 28.70 -13.68
C VAL A 262 -35.26 28.23 -12.54
N ALA A 263 -35.16 28.97 -11.48
CA ALA A 263 -34.33 28.64 -10.32
C ALA A 263 -34.79 27.32 -9.63
N GLU A 264 -36.11 27.12 -9.47
CA GLU A 264 -36.65 25.86 -8.96
C GLU A 264 -36.33 24.66 -9.88
N GLN A 265 -36.35 24.88 -11.19
CA GLN A 265 -35.99 23.82 -12.15
C GLN A 265 -34.51 23.49 -12.07
N GLU A 266 -33.63 24.49 -12.06
CA GLU A 266 -32.18 24.30 -11.90
C GLU A 266 -31.84 23.54 -10.61
N ALA A 267 -32.47 23.90 -9.49
CA ALA A 267 -32.29 23.25 -8.20
C ALA A 267 -32.72 21.78 -8.23
N LYS A 268 -33.86 21.49 -8.89
CA LYS A 268 -34.33 20.09 -9.02
C LYS A 268 -33.43 19.25 -9.90
N GLU A 269 -32.94 19.81 -11.01
CA GLU A 269 -31.98 19.13 -11.89
C GLU A 269 -30.69 18.81 -11.14
N PHE A 270 -30.16 19.77 -10.37
CA PHE A 270 -28.93 19.51 -9.62
C PHE A 270 -29.15 18.53 -8.47
N LEU A 271 -30.31 18.55 -7.79
CA LEU A 271 -30.66 17.53 -6.82
C LEU A 271 -30.72 16.12 -7.43
N GLN A 272 -31.20 16.00 -8.66
CA GLN A 272 -31.18 14.72 -9.35
C GLN A 272 -29.75 14.27 -9.62
N ILE A 273 -28.87 15.17 -10.06
CA ILE A 273 -27.44 14.88 -10.26
C ILE A 273 -26.81 14.41 -8.92
N ILE A 274 -27.11 15.08 -7.81
CA ILE A 274 -26.63 14.68 -6.49
C ILE A 274 -27.14 13.29 -6.11
N GLN A 275 -28.43 12.99 -6.36
CA GLN A 275 -29.00 11.68 -6.06
C GLN A 275 -28.33 10.56 -6.85
N ASP A 276 -28.09 10.78 -8.12
CA ASP A 276 -27.45 9.82 -9.01
C ASP A 276 -25.97 9.59 -8.61
N ALA A 277 -25.29 10.64 -8.18
CA ALA A 277 -23.90 10.60 -7.74
C ALA A 277 -23.72 10.07 -6.30
N SER A 278 -24.75 10.13 -5.46
CA SER A 278 -24.66 9.99 -4.00
C SER A 278 -24.10 8.64 -3.51
N SER A 279 -24.29 7.57 -4.28
CA SER A 279 -23.82 6.22 -3.91
C SER A 279 -22.30 6.04 -4.07
N TYR A 280 -21.63 6.97 -4.77
CA TYR A 280 -20.23 6.83 -5.13
C TYR A 280 -19.35 8.07 -4.93
N MET A 281 -19.89 9.16 -4.39
CA MET A 281 -19.11 10.34 -4.05
C MET A 281 -18.01 10.02 -3.05
N PHE A 282 -16.85 10.64 -3.23
CA PHE A 282 -15.68 10.38 -2.42
C PHE A 282 -15.57 11.39 -1.27
N GLY A 283 -15.00 10.97 -0.13
CA GLY A 283 -14.70 11.88 0.97
C GLY A 283 -13.44 12.68 0.67
N TYR A 284 -13.53 14.00 0.63
CA TYR A 284 -12.39 14.89 0.36
C TYR A 284 -11.27 14.71 1.39
N ASN A 285 -11.61 14.69 2.69
CA ASN A 285 -10.62 14.51 3.75
C ASN A 285 -9.83 13.20 3.62
N HIS A 286 -10.50 12.12 3.22
CA HIS A 286 -9.85 10.84 2.97
C HIS A 286 -8.91 10.94 1.75
N SER A 287 -9.38 11.51 0.64
CA SER A 287 -8.60 11.69 -0.57
C SER A 287 -7.33 12.48 -0.32
N VAL A 288 -7.46 13.65 0.30
CA VAL A 288 -6.33 14.55 0.62
C VAL A 288 -5.31 13.85 1.52
N GLY A 289 -5.75 13.18 2.59
CA GLY A 289 -4.84 12.49 3.50
C GLY A 289 -3.99 11.43 2.79
N TYR A 290 -4.58 10.68 1.87
CA TYR A 290 -3.85 9.69 1.06
C TYR A 290 -2.90 10.35 0.04
N CYS A 291 -3.31 11.45 -0.57
CA CYS A 291 -2.44 12.21 -1.47
C CYS A 291 -1.24 12.81 -0.75
N MET A 292 -1.41 13.27 0.49
CA MET A 292 -0.30 13.76 1.31
C MET A 292 0.74 12.65 1.58
N ILE A 293 0.31 11.42 1.81
CA ILE A 293 1.23 10.27 1.95
C ILE A 293 1.98 10.03 0.63
N GLY A 294 1.27 10.02 -0.50
CA GLY A 294 1.87 9.86 -1.83
C GLY A 294 2.90 10.95 -2.15
N TYR A 295 2.57 12.20 -1.84
CA TYR A 295 3.48 13.32 -2.00
C TYR A 295 4.72 13.22 -1.10
N LEU A 296 4.56 12.81 0.17
CA LEU A 296 5.69 12.59 1.08
C LEU A 296 6.64 11.51 0.58
N CYS A 297 6.11 10.45 -0.01
CA CYS A 297 6.93 9.44 -0.68
C CYS A 297 7.73 10.05 -1.84
N ALA A 298 7.09 10.86 -2.69
CA ALA A 298 7.76 11.55 -3.79
C ALA A 298 8.81 12.56 -3.29
N TYR A 299 8.47 13.32 -2.24
CA TYR A 299 9.39 14.27 -1.60
C TYR A 299 10.67 13.58 -1.09
N LEU A 300 10.51 12.51 -0.33
CA LEU A 300 11.65 11.73 0.17
C LEU A 300 12.43 11.09 -0.98
N ARG A 301 11.77 10.56 -1.99
CA ARG A 301 12.38 9.98 -3.17
C ARG A 301 13.22 10.99 -3.94
N TYR A 302 12.77 12.24 -4.03
CA TYR A 302 13.47 13.30 -4.74
C TYR A 302 14.64 13.89 -3.94
N TYR A 303 14.41 14.28 -2.68
CA TYR A 303 15.42 14.94 -1.86
C TYR A 303 16.35 14.00 -1.08
N HIS A 304 15.88 12.81 -0.78
CA HIS A 304 16.56 11.82 0.05
C HIS A 304 16.47 10.41 -0.55
N PRO A 305 16.89 10.23 -1.82
CA PRO A 305 16.67 8.97 -2.54
C PRO A 305 17.41 7.78 -1.92
N TYR A 306 18.56 7.97 -1.29
CA TYR A 306 19.30 6.92 -0.62
C TYR A 306 18.54 6.33 0.55
N GLU A 307 18.05 7.21 1.44
CA GLU A 307 17.30 6.82 2.63
C GLU A 307 15.94 6.22 2.24
N PHE A 308 15.25 6.86 1.29
CA PHE A 308 13.96 6.37 0.80
C PHE A 308 14.07 4.98 0.17
N ILE A 309 15.03 4.74 -0.71
CA ILE A 309 15.21 3.45 -1.38
C ILE A 309 15.65 2.38 -0.39
N THR A 310 16.51 2.73 0.59
CA THR A 310 16.89 1.80 1.66
C THR A 310 15.68 1.39 2.48
N ALA A 311 14.86 2.35 2.91
CA ALA A 311 13.61 2.10 3.63
C ALA A 311 12.61 1.28 2.79
N TYR A 312 12.45 1.60 1.51
CA TYR A 312 11.59 0.87 0.58
C TYR A 312 12.01 -0.61 0.48
N LEU A 313 13.30 -0.88 0.28
CA LEU A 313 13.84 -2.24 0.18
C LEU A 313 13.72 -3.01 1.51
N ASN A 314 13.87 -2.33 2.65
CA ASN A 314 13.70 -2.93 3.97
C ASN A 314 12.25 -3.30 4.32
N ASN A 315 11.29 -2.66 3.65
CA ASN A 315 9.87 -2.94 3.75
C ASN A 315 9.32 -3.74 2.54
N ALA A 316 10.18 -4.31 1.73
CA ALA A 316 9.80 -5.10 0.56
C ALA A 316 9.08 -6.39 0.95
N ASN A 317 7.90 -6.64 0.35
CA ASN A 317 7.08 -7.84 0.54
C ASN A 317 7.18 -8.75 -0.70
N GLY A 318 8.34 -9.39 -0.88
CA GLY A 318 8.54 -10.33 -1.99
C GLY A 318 9.46 -9.81 -3.09
N GLU A 319 9.62 -10.64 -4.12
CA GLU A 319 10.59 -10.41 -5.19
C GLU A 319 10.26 -9.20 -6.08
N GLU A 320 8.99 -8.91 -6.28
CA GLU A 320 8.52 -7.79 -7.09
C GLU A 320 8.92 -6.45 -6.46
N ASP A 321 8.70 -6.28 -5.16
CA ASP A 321 9.12 -5.07 -4.44
C ASP A 321 10.64 -4.90 -4.47
N VAL A 322 11.41 -5.98 -4.32
CA VAL A 322 12.87 -5.93 -4.43
C VAL A 322 13.30 -5.52 -5.83
N LYS A 323 12.67 -6.04 -6.87
CA LYS A 323 12.91 -5.64 -8.26
C LYS A 323 12.62 -4.15 -8.45
N ASN A 324 11.46 -3.68 -7.98
CA ASN A 324 11.07 -2.28 -8.05
C ASN A 324 12.07 -1.36 -7.33
N GLY A 325 12.52 -1.74 -6.13
CA GLY A 325 13.55 -0.99 -5.39
C GLY A 325 14.90 -0.90 -6.13
N ASN A 326 15.30 -1.98 -6.81
CA ASN A 326 16.51 -1.98 -7.65
C ASN A 326 16.34 -1.09 -8.91
N GLU A 327 15.16 -1.12 -9.52
CA GLU A 327 14.84 -0.25 -10.66
C GLU A 327 14.85 1.22 -10.24
N LEU A 328 14.26 1.54 -9.10
CA LEU A 328 14.29 2.88 -8.54
C LEU A 328 15.72 3.34 -8.22
N ALA A 329 16.57 2.48 -7.63
CA ALA A 329 17.98 2.78 -7.39
C ALA A 329 18.72 3.10 -8.71
N THR A 330 18.45 2.34 -9.75
CA THR A 330 19.02 2.59 -11.10
C THR A 330 18.58 3.94 -11.65
N LEU A 331 17.30 4.30 -11.50
CA LEU A 331 16.74 5.57 -11.95
C LEU A 331 17.44 6.79 -11.30
N TYR A 332 17.85 6.64 -10.03
CA TYR A 332 18.55 7.69 -9.27
C TYR A 332 20.09 7.55 -9.31
N GLY A 333 20.63 6.60 -10.08
CA GLY A 333 22.06 6.37 -10.18
C GLY A 333 22.71 5.84 -8.89
N ILE A 334 21.91 5.19 -8.01
CA ILE A 334 22.35 4.66 -6.75
C ILE A 334 22.79 3.20 -6.92
N ARG A 335 23.99 2.87 -6.42
CA ARG A 335 24.52 1.52 -6.48
C ARG A 335 24.03 0.71 -5.28
N ILE A 336 23.45 -0.45 -5.59
CA ILE A 336 23.18 -1.49 -4.59
C ILE A 336 24.29 -2.52 -4.73
N VAL A 337 25.02 -2.74 -3.65
CA VAL A 337 26.15 -3.68 -3.63
C VAL A 337 25.74 -5.01 -2.97
N PRO A 338 26.31 -6.14 -3.43
CA PRO A 338 26.06 -7.44 -2.78
C PRO A 338 26.53 -7.44 -1.33
N PRO A 339 26.07 -8.42 -0.51
CA PRO A 339 26.52 -8.56 0.85
C PRO A 339 28.04 -8.65 0.96
N ARG A 340 28.63 -7.88 1.88
CA ARG A 340 30.09 -7.89 2.17
C ARG A 340 30.37 -7.80 3.66
N PHE A 341 31.44 -8.42 4.10
CA PHE A 341 31.91 -8.35 5.48
C PHE A 341 32.26 -6.92 5.85
N GLY A 342 31.78 -6.48 7.03
CA GLY A 342 31.98 -5.11 7.51
C GLY A 342 31.06 -4.06 6.90
N LEU A 343 30.34 -4.38 5.82
CA LEU A 343 29.44 -3.45 5.14
C LEU A 343 27.96 -3.82 5.32
N SER A 344 27.63 -5.12 5.30
CA SER A 344 26.25 -5.60 5.33
C SER A 344 25.81 -6.06 6.73
N LYS A 345 24.59 -5.75 7.09
CA LYS A 345 23.90 -6.17 8.30
C LYS A 345 22.76 -7.15 7.95
N ASP A 346 21.80 -7.33 8.82
CA ASP A 346 20.63 -8.19 8.58
C ASP A 346 19.78 -7.70 7.38
N LYS A 347 19.46 -6.40 7.36
CA LYS A 347 18.69 -5.73 6.31
C LYS A 347 19.57 -4.88 5.40
N TYR A 348 18.96 -4.24 4.40
CA TYR A 348 19.67 -3.25 3.58
C TYR A 348 20.19 -2.12 4.46
N LEU A 349 21.47 -1.77 4.29
CA LEU A 349 22.14 -0.75 5.07
C LEU A 349 22.67 0.36 4.15
N LEU A 350 22.35 1.60 4.47
CA LEU A 350 22.92 2.76 3.79
C LEU A 350 24.34 3.01 4.31
N ASN A 351 25.33 2.94 3.42
CA ASN A 351 26.67 3.43 3.68
C ASN A 351 26.82 4.85 3.10
N THR A 352 26.81 5.83 3.98
CA THR A 352 26.89 7.25 3.60
C THR A 352 28.28 7.67 3.13
N GLU A 353 29.34 6.99 3.56
CA GLU A 353 30.74 7.27 3.16
C GLU A 353 30.99 6.83 1.73
N GLU A 354 30.61 5.59 1.38
CA GLU A 354 30.78 5.05 0.03
C GLU A 354 29.64 5.43 -0.92
N LYS A 355 28.57 6.03 -0.41
CA LYS A 355 27.35 6.36 -1.15
C LYS A 355 26.76 5.14 -1.89
N VAL A 356 26.57 4.05 -1.15
CA VAL A 356 26.01 2.80 -1.65
C VAL A 356 24.96 2.26 -0.67
N ILE A 357 24.05 1.43 -1.17
CA ILE A 357 23.15 0.63 -0.36
C ILE A 357 23.68 -0.80 -0.35
N ALA A 358 24.08 -1.28 0.82
CA ALA A 358 24.55 -2.65 0.96
C ALA A 358 23.37 -3.60 1.16
N LYS A 359 23.32 -4.67 0.38
CA LYS A 359 22.29 -5.69 0.51
C LYS A 359 22.43 -6.43 1.85
N GLY A 360 21.32 -6.65 2.54
CA GLY A 360 21.29 -7.36 3.81
C GLY A 360 21.58 -8.86 3.68
N ILE A 361 22.23 -9.42 4.69
CA ILE A 361 22.62 -10.84 4.71
C ILE A 361 21.40 -11.75 4.88
N SER A 362 20.37 -11.33 5.60
CA SER A 362 19.13 -12.11 5.78
C SER A 362 18.38 -12.41 4.47
N SER A 363 18.71 -11.70 3.38
CA SER A 363 18.21 -12.01 2.03
C SER A 363 18.85 -13.26 1.43
N VAL A 364 19.95 -13.74 2.01
CA VAL A 364 20.67 -14.94 1.56
C VAL A 364 20.04 -16.16 2.22
N LYS A 365 19.72 -17.18 1.43
CA LYS A 365 19.09 -18.41 1.92
C LYS A 365 19.88 -19.04 3.07
N TYR A 366 19.18 -19.44 4.11
CA TYR A 366 19.69 -20.03 5.36
C TYR A 366 20.39 -19.04 6.33
N MET A 367 20.43 -17.76 6.03
CA MET A 367 20.86 -16.73 6.98
C MET A 367 19.69 -16.26 7.84
N ASN A 368 20.01 -15.80 9.05
CA ASN A 368 19.09 -15.19 9.97
C ASN A 368 19.66 -13.85 10.50
N ALA A 369 18.84 -13.07 11.16
CA ALA A 369 19.20 -11.76 11.65
C ALA A 369 20.28 -11.81 12.75
N ASP A 370 20.26 -12.84 13.61
CA ASP A 370 21.21 -12.95 14.72
C ASP A 370 22.64 -13.13 14.20
N VAL A 371 22.84 -14.12 13.30
CA VAL A 371 24.12 -14.35 12.63
C VAL A 371 24.58 -13.11 11.84
N ALA A 372 23.65 -12.44 11.15
CA ALA A 372 23.96 -11.22 10.41
C ALA A 372 24.49 -10.09 11.32
N ASN A 373 23.85 -9.90 12.46
CA ASN A 373 24.26 -8.91 13.47
C ASN A 373 25.61 -9.27 14.10
N GLU A 374 25.82 -10.54 14.46
CA GLU A 374 27.11 -11.01 15.02
C GLU A 374 28.26 -10.76 14.05
N LEU A 375 28.08 -11.06 12.76
CA LEU A 375 29.07 -10.80 11.70
C LEU A 375 29.38 -9.30 11.56
N TYR A 376 28.37 -8.46 11.61
CA TYR A 376 28.52 -7.02 11.51
C TYR A 376 29.25 -6.43 12.73
N GLU A 377 28.90 -6.86 13.95
CA GLU A 377 29.58 -6.41 15.18
C GLU A 377 31.02 -6.93 15.26
N LEU A 378 31.26 -8.15 14.79
CA LEU A 378 32.62 -8.69 14.69
C LEU A 378 33.50 -7.83 13.77
N ALA A 379 32.99 -7.44 12.63
CA ALA A 379 33.71 -6.57 11.71
C ALA A 379 33.97 -5.17 12.27
N LYS A 380 33.04 -4.62 13.03
CA LYS A 380 33.20 -3.33 13.73
C LYS A 380 34.23 -3.36 14.87
N ALA A 381 34.34 -4.49 15.56
CA ALA A 381 35.31 -4.65 16.64
C ALA A 381 36.77 -4.59 16.18
N GLY A 382 37.02 -4.78 14.89
CA GLY A 382 38.31 -4.71 14.25
C GLY A 382 38.44 -5.77 13.15
N LYS A 383 38.99 -5.35 12.00
CA LYS A 383 39.16 -6.24 10.87
C LYS A 383 40.37 -7.19 11.11
N PRO A 384 40.14 -8.53 11.11
CA PRO A 384 41.26 -9.50 11.21
C PRO A 384 42.30 -9.33 10.09
N GLU A 385 43.55 -9.55 10.40
CA GLU A 385 44.64 -9.38 9.44
C GLU A 385 44.64 -10.44 8.33
N SER A 386 44.21 -11.66 8.65
CA SER A 386 44.12 -12.77 7.71
C SER A 386 42.75 -13.44 7.73
N PHE A 387 42.44 -14.18 6.64
CA PHE A 387 41.19 -14.98 6.62
C PHE A 387 41.23 -16.12 7.64
N MET A 388 42.37 -16.63 8.00
CA MET A 388 42.52 -17.66 9.03
C MET A 388 42.16 -17.10 10.41
N ASP A 389 42.63 -15.89 10.75
CA ASP A 389 42.26 -15.20 11.99
C ASP A 389 40.78 -14.90 12.03
N LEU A 390 40.21 -14.52 10.89
CA LEU A 390 38.76 -14.36 10.78
C LEU A 390 38.02 -15.67 11.05
N LEU A 391 38.43 -16.79 10.48
CA LEU A 391 37.80 -18.11 10.71
C LEU A 391 37.83 -18.50 12.19
N MET A 392 38.93 -18.25 12.89
CA MET A 392 39.02 -18.49 14.34
C MET A 392 38.04 -17.61 15.12
N GLN A 393 37.97 -16.33 14.76
CA GLN A 393 37.02 -15.41 15.45
C GLN A 393 35.56 -15.72 15.12
N LEU A 394 35.26 -16.12 13.88
CA LEU A 394 33.90 -16.56 13.49
C LEU A 394 33.46 -17.77 14.34
N ASP A 395 34.33 -18.72 14.51
CA ASP A 395 34.07 -19.93 15.28
C ASP A 395 33.93 -19.70 16.79
N GLU A 396 34.65 -18.73 17.35
CA GLU A 396 34.64 -18.43 18.78
C GLU A 396 33.52 -17.46 19.17
N LYS A 397 33.18 -16.50 18.28
CA LYS A 397 32.36 -15.34 18.64
C LYS A 397 31.01 -15.28 17.93
N THR A 398 30.71 -16.21 17.01
CA THR A 398 29.46 -16.21 16.28
C THR A 398 28.79 -17.59 16.25
N HIS A 399 27.48 -17.61 16.00
CA HIS A 399 26.72 -18.84 15.80
C HIS A 399 26.66 -19.26 14.31
N LEU A 400 27.62 -18.81 13.51
CA LEU A 400 27.72 -19.13 12.10
C LEU A 400 28.04 -20.60 11.90
N ASP A 401 27.09 -21.36 11.32
CA ASP A 401 27.30 -22.77 11.02
C ASP A 401 28.17 -22.99 9.75
N THR A 402 28.61 -24.25 9.57
CA THR A 402 29.49 -24.62 8.41
C THR A 402 28.81 -24.35 7.06
N ARG A 403 27.49 -24.61 6.97
CA ARG A 403 26.74 -24.39 5.72
C ARG A 403 26.60 -22.90 5.41
N GLN A 404 26.25 -22.11 6.41
CA GLN A 404 26.15 -20.66 6.29
C GLN A 404 27.49 -20.04 5.87
N ARG A 405 28.58 -20.46 6.51
CA ARG A 405 29.96 -20.03 6.18
C ARG A 405 30.31 -20.33 4.73
N ASP A 406 30.03 -21.55 4.25
CA ASP A 406 30.30 -21.94 2.86
C ASP A 406 29.51 -21.10 1.86
N ILE A 407 28.24 -20.78 2.19
CA ILE A 407 27.39 -19.92 1.37
C ILE A 407 28.00 -18.52 1.31
N LEU A 408 28.38 -17.93 2.43
CA LEU A 408 28.97 -16.59 2.49
C LEU A 408 30.27 -16.51 1.67
N VAL A 409 31.12 -17.52 1.76
CA VAL A 409 32.33 -17.58 0.91
C VAL A 409 31.97 -17.66 -0.57
N LYS A 410 30.98 -18.48 -0.95
CA LYS A 410 30.58 -18.67 -2.36
C LYS A 410 29.92 -17.44 -2.98
N ILE A 411 29.32 -16.56 -2.17
CA ILE A 411 28.76 -15.28 -2.66
C ILE A 411 29.70 -14.09 -2.55
N ASP A 412 31.02 -14.39 -2.36
CA ASP A 412 32.06 -13.38 -2.23
C ASP A 412 31.93 -12.41 -1.07
N TYR A 413 31.21 -12.82 0.01
CA TYR A 413 31.00 -12.00 1.21
C TYR A 413 32.31 -11.57 1.86
N PHE A 414 33.33 -12.43 1.79
CA PHE A 414 34.69 -12.22 2.30
C PHE A 414 35.70 -11.88 1.21
N ALA A 415 35.27 -11.30 0.09
CA ALA A 415 36.11 -11.02 -1.09
C ALA A 415 37.36 -10.17 -0.80
N GLU A 416 37.37 -9.41 0.28
CA GLU A 416 38.52 -8.62 0.72
C GLU A 416 39.71 -9.44 1.22
N TYR A 417 39.49 -10.73 1.55
CA TYR A 417 40.53 -11.66 1.99
C TYR A 417 41.03 -12.58 0.86
N GLY A 418 40.41 -12.58 -0.30
CA GLY A 418 40.78 -13.40 -1.44
C GLY A 418 39.56 -13.87 -2.26
N ASN A 419 39.87 -14.67 -3.29
CA ASN A 419 38.80 -15.23 -4.12
C ASN A 419 38.13 -16.45 -3.44
N SER A 420 36.87 -16.68 -3.76
CA SER A 420 36.02 -17.73 -3.13
C SER A 420 36.69 -19.13 -3.23
N LYS A 421 37.44 -19.47 -4.29
CA LYS A 421 38.07 -20.77 -4.45
C LYS A 421 39.20 -20.98 -3.44
N GLU A 422 40.00 -19.95 -3.20
CA GLU A 422 41.08 -19.98 -2.21
C GLU A 422 40.51 -20.00 -0.80
N LEU A 423 39.52 -19.14 -0.53
CA LEU A 423 38.87 -19.08 0.77
C LEU A 423 38.19 -20.41 1.12
N LEU A 424 37.52 -21.07 0.18
CA LEU A 424 36.94 -22.41 0.42
C LEU A 424 37.97 -23.46 0.76
N ARG A 425 39.16 -23.41 0.15
CA ARG A 425 40.28 -24.32 0.52
C ARG A 425 40.72 -24.04 1.96
N MET A 426 40.81 -22.78 2.36
CA MET A 426 41.16 -22.40 3.74
C MET A 426 40.10 -22.85 4.75
N VAL A 427 38.83 -22.73 4.40
CA VAL A 427 37.71 -23.23 5.22
C VAL A 427 37.78 -24.73 5.41
N ASN A 428 38.05 -25.49 4.33
CA ASN A 428 38.19 -26.95 4.41
C ASN A 428 39.39 -27.34 5.27
N PHE A 429 40.49 -26.65 5.13
CA PHE A 429 41.69 -26.87 5.93
C PHE A 429 41.44 -26.60 7.41
N PHE A 430 40.82 -25.45 7.72
CA PHE A 430 40.41 -25.09 9.09
C PHE A 430 39.47 -26.13 9.72
N SER A 431 38.47 -26.59 8.98
CA SER A 431 37.51 -27.61 9.44
C SER A 431 38.21 -28.96 9.70
N PHE A 432 39.18 -29.32 8.87
CA PHE A 432 39.97 -30.51 9.05
C PHE A 432 40.79 -30.48 10.35
N PHE A 433 41.47 -29.36 10.62
CA PHE A 433 42.24 -29.20 11.86
C PHE A 433 41.35 -29.24 13.10
N LYS A 434 40.19 -28.61 13.06
CA LYS A 434 39.26 -28.55 14.18
C LYS A 434 38.63 -29.91 14.51
N SER A 435 38.44 -30.79 13.52
CA SER A 435 37.84 -32.11 13.72
C SER A 435 38.75 -33.09 14.45
N GLY A 436 40.01 -32.69 14.77
CA GLY A 436 40.95 -33.54 15.47
C GLY A 436 41.38 -34.76 14.68
N THR A 437 41.00 -34.90 13.42
CA THR A 437 41.48 -35.90 12.50
C THR A 437 42.83 -35.46 11.98
N CYS A 438 43.81 -35.44 12.86
CA CYS A 438 45.19 -35.27 12.50
C CYS A 438 45.57 -36.54 11.71
N LEU A 439 45.43 -36.49 10.38
CA LEU A 439 46.33 -37.28 9.54
C LEU A 439 47.68 -36.61 9.71
N LEU A 440 48.44 -37.07 10.69
CA LEU A 440 49.88 -37.02 10.60
C LEU A 440 50.24 -37.67 9.28
N TYR A 441 50.35 -36.87 8.23
CA TYR A 441 51.21 -37.20 7.13
C TYR A 441 52.62 -37.19 7.75
N THR A 442 52.97 -38.28 8.37
CA THR A 442 54.34 -38.61 8.52
C THR A 442 54.85 -38.69 7.11
N SER A 443 55.64 -37.70 6.68
CA SER A 443 56.60 -37.95 5.60
C SER A 443 57.22 -39.28 5.92
N PRO A 444 57.32 -40.21 4.91
CA PRO A 444 57.90 -41.51 5.18
C PRO A 444 59.26 -41.30 5.87
N SER A 445 59.34 -41.92 7.06
CA SER A 445 60.61 -41.87 7.80
C SER A 445 61.73 -42.28 6.85
N PRO A 446 62.93 -41.66 6.94
CA PRO A 446 64.08 -42.16 6.15
C PRO A 446 64.35 -43.64 6.29
N ARG A 447 63.74 -44.29 7.33
CA ARG A 447 63.81 -45.77 7.49
C ARG A 447 62.83 -46.53 6.59
N ASP A 448 61.80 -45.92 6.08
CA ASP A 448 60.78 -46.58 5.22
C ASP A 448 61.22 -46.61 3.74
N VAL A 449 62.34 -45.97 3.42
CA VAL A 449 62.92 -45.89 2.05
C VAL A 449 64.06 -46.89 1.85
N GLU A 450 64.55 -47.61 2.91
CA GLU A 450 65.59 -48.59 2.82
C GLU A 450 65.13 -50.04 2.66
N GLU A 451 63.86 -50.32 2.64
CA GLU A 451 63.29 -51.69 2.49
C GLU A 451 62.37 -51.87 1.27
N SER A 452 62.66 -51.23 0.13
CA SER A 452 61.91 -51.51 -1.10
C SER A 452 62.89 -51.63 -2.30
#